data_ec8df32ac095e2e9be8666ea0de4e8a6
#
_entry.id   ec8df32ac095e2e9be8666ea0de4e8a6
#
_cell.length_a   1.000
_cell.length_b   1.000
_cell.length_c   1.000
_cell.angle_alpha   90.00
_cell.angle_beta   90.00
_cell.angle_gamma   90.00
#
_symmetry.space_group_name_H-M   'P 1'
#
loop_
_entity.id
_entity.type
_entity.pdbx_description
1 polymer ?
#
loop_
_entity_poly.entity_id
_entity_poly.type
_entity_poly.pdbx_seq_one_letter_code
_entity_poly.pdbx_strand_id
1 'polypeptide(L)'
;MAVDSGGEDGVTDNAYKFWRKCRREGLGKRIYLFKGDSVRRSKLIQRTFPDNTGRSTRRAQAAGDVPLYLLQTDALKDRVNNALWRDSPGPGYVHFPTWLGSWFYDELTYEERSTDGKWSKPGRGANEAFDLLVYADALAILHGYEKIKWPDAPEWARRETWLENATPEAGEAPSQIPEPAPTKNRKRKNPVTDETNPWTTSGGGWL
;
A
#
# COMPACT_ATOMS: atom_id res chain seq x y z
N MET A 1 6.06 7.49 6.60
CA MET A 1 6.15 6.64 5.40
C MET A 1 5.36 5.37 5.63
N ALA A 2 4.49 4.99 4.70
CA ALA A 2 3.86 3.67 4.67
C ALA A 2 4.72 2.71 3.84
N VAL A 3 4.74 1.45 4.23
CA VAL A 3 5.43 0.36 3.53
C VAL A 3 4.47 -0.83 3.48
N ASP A 4 4.24 -1.38 2.30
CA ASP A 4 3.54 -2.65 2.17
C ASP A 4 4.39 -3.77 2.79
N SER A 5 3.75 -4.56 3.61
CA SER A 5 4.37 -5.72 4.28
C SER A 5 3.69 -7.03 3.90
N GLY A 6 2.76 -6.99 2.95
CA GLY A 6 2.13 -8.15 2.34
C GLY A 6 2.82 -8.56 1.04
N GLY A 7 2.38 -9.64 0.43
CA GLY A 7 2.84 -10.10 -0.88
C GLY A 7 3.49 -11.47 -0.86
N GLU A 8 4.46 -11.67 -1.76
CA GLU A 8 5.16 -12.94 -1.97
C GLU A 8 6.00 -13.38 -0.75
N ASP A 9 6.47 -14.61 -0.78
CA ASP A 9 7.33 -15.18 0.26
C ASP A 9 8.56 -14.30 0.53
N GLY A 10 8.84 -14.04 1.81
CA GLY A 10 9.95 -13.23 2.26
C GLY A 10 9.70 -11.73 2.34
N VAL A 11 8.65 -11.18 1.71
CA VAL A 11 8.32 -9.74 1.77
C VAL A 11 8.04 -9.32 3.21
N THR A 12 7.22 -10.06 3.93
CA THR A 12 6.88 -9.77 5.34
C THR A 12 8.13 -9.75 6.23
N ASP A 13 9.01 -10.73 6.08
CA ASP A 13 10.26 -10.81 6.87
C ASP A 13 11.19 -9.64 6.58
N ASN A 14 11.32 -9.26 5.31
CA ASN A 14 12.13 -8.12 4.90
C ASN A 14 11.56 -6.80 5.43
N ALA A 15 10.24 -6.61 5.39
CA ALA A 15 9.56 -5.44 5.94
C ALA A 15 9.81 -5.34 7.47
N TYR A 16 9.75 -6.45 8.20
CA TYR A 16 10.02 -6.46 9.64
C TYR A 16 11.49 -6.16 9.95
N LYS A 17 12.44 -6.73 9.19
CA LYS A 17 13.88 -6.42 9.31
C LYS A 17 14.13 -4.94 9.03
N PHE A 18 13.52 -4.38 7.98
CA PHE A 18 13.61 -2.98 7.64
C PHE A 18 13.08 -2.09 8.77
N TRP A 19 11.89 -2.39 9.30
CA TRP A 19 11.31 -1.63 10.41
C TRP A 19 12.22 -1.66 11.65
N ARG A 20 12.77 -2.83 12.01
CA ARG A 20 13.70 -2.95 13.13
C ARG A 20 14.99 -2.14 12.92
N LYS A 21 15.49 -2.08 11.67
CA LYS A 21 16.61 -1.20 11.31
C LYS A 21 16.23 0.26 11.55
N CYS A 22 15.14 0.73 11.00
CA CYS A 22 14.64 2.10 11.19
C CYS A 22 14.42 2.43 12.68
N ARG A 23 13.91 1.49 13.47
CA ARG A 23 13.74 1.68 14.92
C ARG A 23 15.08 1.93 15.62
N ARG A 24 16.14 1.17 15.29
CA ARG A 24 17.49 1.38 15.86
C ARG A 24 18.06 2.74 15.51
N GLU A 25 17.70 3.27 14.35
CA GLU A 25 18.10 4.60 13.87
C GLU A 25 17.18 5.73 14.39
N GLY A 26 16.26 5.45 15.31
CA GLY A 26 15.34 6.44 15.89
C GLY A 26 14.14 6.77 14.99
N LEU A 27 14.00 6.13 13.83
CA LEU A 27 12.97 6.42 12.83
C LEU A 27 11.70 5.54 12.97
N GLY A 28 11.65 4.65 13.94
CA GLY A 28 10.55 3.66 14.06
C GLY A 28 9.14 4.27 14.17
N LYS A 29 9.02 5.50 14.71
CA LYS A 29 7.75 6.22 14.78
C LYS A 29 7.30 6.82 13.44
N ARG A 30 8.17 6.85 12.44
CA ARG A 30 7.90 7.42 11.11
C ARG A 30 7.57 6.35 10.06
N ILE A 31 7.73 5.07 10.40
CA ILE A 31 7.54 3.93 9.49
C ILE A 31 6.31 3.13 9.93
N TYR A 32 5.36 2.99 9.03
CA TYR A 32 4.12 2.25 9.21
C TYR A 32 4.12 1.06 8.27
N LEU A 33 4.08 -0.15 8.80
CA LEU A 33 3.93 -1.36 8.01
C LEU A 33 2.45 -1.63 7.81
N PHE A 34 2.00 -1.60 6.57
CA PHE A 34 0.62 -1.86 6.18
C PHE A 34 0.47 -3.26 5.60
N LYS A 35 -0.68 -3.86 5.84
CA LYS A 35 -1.07 -5.12 5.23
C LYS A 35 -2.58 -5.13 5.01
N GLY A 36 -3.00 -5.51 3.80
CA GLY A 36 -4.41 -5.74 3.50
C GLY A 36 -4.99 -6.84 4.38
N ASP A 37 -6.20 -6.65 4.85
CA ASP A 37 -6.96 -7.63 5.63
C ASP A 37 -8.26 -7.95 4.90
N SER A 38 -8.45 -9.21 4.54
CA SER A 38 -9.69 -9.71 3.92
C SER A 38 -10.82 -9.93 4.93
N VAL A 39 -10.49 -9.91 6.24
CA VAL A 39 -11.48 -10.08 7.29
C VAL A 39 -12.17 -8.76 7.56
N ARG A 40 -13.49 -8.69 7.32
CA ARG A 40 -14.27 -7.49 7.61
C ARG A 40 -14.27 -7.20 9.10
N ARG A 41 -13.78 -6.03 9.49
CA ARG A 41 -13.70 -5.56 10.87
C ARG A 41 -14.48 -4.25 11.05
N SER A 42 -14.74 -3.88 12.29
CA SER A 42 -15.42 -2.61 12.62
C SER A 42 -14.53 -1.37 12.40
N LYS A 43 -13.22 -1.54 12.36
CA LYS A 43 -12.25 -0.44 12.18
C LYS A 43 -11.59 -0.52 10.82
N LEU A 44 -11.49 0.60 10.13
CA LEU A 44 -10.78 0.71 8.85
C LEU A 44 -9.30 0.32 8.97
N ILE A 45 -8.68 0.65 10.10
CA ILE A 45 -7.27 0.36 10.37
C ILE A 45 -7.16 -0.21 11.78
N GLN A 46 -6.52 -1.36 11.89
CA GLN A 46 -6.27 -2.00 13.18
C GLN A 46 -4.78 -2.25 13.39
N ARG A 47 -4.22 -1.66 14.45
CA ARG A 47 -2.86 -1.98 14.87
C ARG A 47 -2.82 -3.35 15.54
N THR A 48 -1.86 -4.16 15.14
CA THR A 48 -1.58 -5.49 15.73
C THR A 48 -0.09 -5.72 15.88
N PHE A 49 0.25 -6.76 16.60
CA PHE A 49 1.63 -7.22 16.77
C PHE A 49 1.65 -8.70 16.41
N PRO A 50 1.87 -9.05 15.14
CA PRO A 50 1.71 -10.42 14.63
C PRO A 50 2.62 -11.42 15.34
N ASP A 51 3.74 -10.96 15.88
CA ASP A 51 4.65 -11.81 16.66
C ASP A 51 4.07 -12.22 18.01
N ASN A 52 2.91 -11.66 18.44
CA ASN A 52 2.27 -11.97 19.72
C ASN A 52 1.15 -13.01 19.65
N THR A 53 0.71 -13.39 18.45
CA THR A 53 -0.45 -14.26 18.30
C THR A 53 -0.09 -15.74 18.18
N GLY A 54 -0.36 -16.53 19.23
CA GLY A 54 -0.66 -17.96 19.12
C GLY A 54 0.46 -18.96 18.83
N ARG A 55 1.74 -18.58 18.88
CA ARG A 55 2.85 -19.55 18.64
C ARG A 55 3.55 -19.96 19.93
N SER A 56 3.42 -21.22 20.32
CA SER A 56 4.09 -21.81 21.48
C SER A 56 5.61 -21.94 21.34
N THR A 57 6.15 -21.77 20.13
CA THR A 57 7.58 -21.96 19.78
C THR A 57 8.32 -20.64 19.56
N ARG A 58 7.91 -19.56 20.20
CA ARG A 58 8.55 -18.26 20.02
C ARG A 58 9.97 -18.22 20.54
N ARG A 59 10.89 -17.79 19.69
CA ARG A 59 12.14 -17.21 20.16
C ARG A 59 11.80 -15.88 20.85
N ALA A 60 12.24 -15.71 22.10
CA ALA A 60 11.95 -14.53 22.93
C ALA A 60 12.30 -13.17 22.28
N GLN A 61 13.07 -13.18 21.21
CA GLN A 61 13.52 -11.99 20.47
C GLN A 61 12.51 -11.44 19.46
N ALA A 62 11.42 -12.15 19.16
CA ALA A 62 10.46 -11.77 18.13
C ALA A 62 9.11 -11.28 18.70
N ALA A 63 8.93 -11.28 20.01
CA ALA A 63 7.63 -11.08 20.63
C ALA A 63 7.19 -9.62 20.64
N GLY A 64 6.28 -9.28 19.74
CA GLY A 64 5.45 -8.06 19.84
C GLY A 64 6.17 -6.74 19.63
N ASP A 65 7.34 -6.74 18.98
CA ASP A 65 8.11 -5.52 18.81
C ASP A 65 7.79 -4.77 17.51
N VAL A 66 7.23 -5.45 16.50
CA VAL A 66 6.90 -4.86 15.19
C VAL A 66 5.42 -4.53 15.11
N PRO A 67 5.05 -3.24 15.07
CA PRO A 67 3.66 -2.84 14.87
C PRO A 67 3.28 -3.05 13.40
N LEU A 68 2.21 -3.78 13.16
CA LEU A 68 1.60 -3.98 11.87
C LEU A 68 0.21 -3.34 11.89
N TYR A 69 -0.15 -2.66 10.81
CA TYR A 69 -1.45 -2.05 10.62
C TYR A 69 -2.23 -2.82 9.57
N LEU A 70 -3.26 -3.53 10.00
CA LEU A 70 -4.19 -4.23 9.12
C LEU A 70 -5.18 -3.24 8.55
N LEU A 71 -5.30 -3.22 7.23
CA LEU A 71 -6.17 -2.31 6.49
C LEU A 71 -7.40 -3.04 5.98
N GLN A 72 -8.57 -2.47 6.18
CA GLN A 72 -9.80 -2.86 5.49
C GLN A 72 -9.73 -2.33 4.04
N THR A 73 -9.01 -3.04 3.19
CA THR A 73 -8.60 -2.56 1.87
C THR A 73 -9.80 -2.15 1.01
N ASP A 74 -10.84 -2.98 0.94
CA ASP A 74 -12.02 -2.66 0.13
C ASP A 74 -12.74 -1.40 0.61
N ALA A 75 -12.89 -1.23 1.93
CA ALA A 75 -13.53 -0.05 2.49
C ALA A 75 -12.71 1.23 2.31
N LEU A 76 -11.37 1.13 2.38
CA LEU A 76 -10.49 2.26 2.09
C LEU A 76 -10.49 2.58 0.58
N LYS A 77 -10.54 1.58 -0.29
CA LYS A 77 -10.70 1.76 -1.73
C LYS A 77 -12.03 2.43 -2.09
N ASP A 78 -13.13 2.02 -1.44
CA ASP A 78 -14.43 2.71 -1.59
C ASP A 78 -14.33 4.19 -1.22
N ARG A 79 -13.66 4.47 -0.12
CA ARG A 79 -13.48 5.84 0.36
C ARG A 79 -12.66 6.70 -0.61
N VAL A 80 -11.53 6.17 -1.08
CA VAL A 80 -10.67 6.85 -2.07
C VAL A 80 -11.43 7.04 -3.38
N ASN A 81 -12.09 6.01 -3.88
CA ASN A 81 -12.89 6.08 -5.10
C ASN A 81 -13.98 7.16 -5.01
N ASN A 82 -14.70 7.23 -3.89
CA ASN A 82 -15.70 8.28 -3.67
C ASN A 82 -15.09 9.70 -3.66
N ALA A 83 -13.84 9.85 -3.24
CA ALA A 83 -13.13 11.11 -3.29
C ALA A 83 -12.71 11.49 -4.72
N LEU A 84 -12.33 10.50 -5.53
CA LEU A 84 -11.95 10.68 -6.94
C LEU A 84 -13.12 11.09 -7.82
N TRP A 85 -14.34 10.66 -7.49
CA TRP A 85 -15.57 11.00 -8.24
C TRP A 85 -16.15 12.36 -7.91
N ARG A 86 -15.48 13.20 -7.13
CA ARG A 86 -15.96 14.55 -6.83
C ARG A 86 -15.67 15.50 -7.97
N ASP A 87 -16.69 16.19 -8.47
CA ASP A 87 -16.59 17.08 -9.62
C ASP A 87 -16.11 18.48 -9.25
N SER A 88 -16.21 18.87 -7.98
CA SER A 88 -15.92 20.23 -7.54
C SER A 88 -14.93 20.24 -6.38
N PRO A 89 -13.96 21.17 -6.38
CA PRO A 89 -13.05 21.37 -5.26
C PRO A 89 -13.79 21.64 -3.96
N GLY A 90 -13.33 21.02 -2.89
CA GLY A 90 -13.92 21.13 -1.57
C GLY A 90 -13.46 20.01 -0.64
N PRO A 91 -14.09 19.84 0.52
CA PRO A 91 -13.72 18.79 1.46
C PRO A 91 -13.74 17.41 0.80
N GLY A 92 -12.62 16.71 0.84
CA GLY A 92 -12.46 15.38 0.26
C GLY A 92 -12.22 15.33 -1.25
N TYR A 93 -12.04 16.47 -1.92
CA TYR A 93 -11.61 16.52 -3.31
C TYR A 93 -10.11 16.19 -3.40
N VAL A 94 -9.73 15.36 -4.37
CA VAL A 94 -8.32 14.97 -4.57
C VAL A 94 -7.69 15.85 -5.62
N HIS A 95 -6.60 16.50 -5.28
CA HIS A 95 -5.82 17.31 -6.19
C HIS A 95 -4.58 16.54 -6.65
N PHE A 96 -4.37 16.49 -7.95
CA PHE A 96 -3.17 15.90 -8.54
C PHE A 96 -2.29 16.99 -9.17
N PRO A 97 -0.97 16.84 -9.11
CA PRO A 97 -0.07 17.72 -9.84
C PRO A 97 -0.24 17.55 -11.35
N THR A 98 -0.11 18.64 -12.10
CA THR A 98 -0.33 18.65 -13.56
C THR A 98 0.74 17.89 -14.35
N TRP A 99 1.86 17.56 -13.72
CA TRP A 99 2.98 16.85 -14.35
C TRP A 99 2.82 15.31 -14.32
N LEU A 100 1.79 14.77 -13.68
CA LEU A 100 1.55 13.32 -13.69
C LEU A 100 1.17 12.83 -15.09
N GLY A 101 1.84 11.78 -15.53
CA GLY A 101 1.58 11.15 -16.82
C GLY A 101 0.31 10.28 -16.82
N SER A 102 -0.17 9.93 -18.02
CA SER A 102 -1.37 9.09 -18.20
C SER A 102 -1.26 7.74 -17.50
N TRP A 103 -0.07 7.14 -17.46
CA TRP A 103 0.20 5.88 -16.79
C TRP A 103 -0.29 5.86 -15.33
N PHE A 104 -0.13 6.99 -14.63
CA PHE A 104 -0.59 7.10 -13.25
C PHE A 104 -2.11 6.98 -13.13
N TYR A 105 -2.83 7.63 -14.04
CA TYR A 105 -4.29 7.59 -14.06
C TYR A 105 -4.81 6.23 -14.53
N ASP A 106 -4.11 5.57 -15.45
CA ASP A 106 -4.43 4.21 -15.89
C ASP A 106 -4.32 3.22 -14.72
N GLU A 107 -3.27 3.31 -13.91
CA GLU A 107 -3.12 2.50 -12.69
C GLU A 107 -4.13 2.85 -11.60
N LEU A 108 -4.47 4.14 -11.47
CA LEU A 108 -5.42 4.64 -10.47
C LEU A 108 -6.83 4.11 -10.71
N THR A 109 -7.20 3.88 -11.97
CA THR A 109 -8.55 3.46 -12.39
C THR A 109 -8.63 2.02 -12.88
N TYR A 110 -7.57 1.24 -12.68
CA TYR A 110 -7.48 -0.10 -13.24
C TYR A 110 -8.32 -1.14 -12.50
N GLU A 111 -8.55 -0.97 -11.21
CA GLU A 111 -9.36 -1.90 -10.44
C GLU A 111 -10.85 -1.62 -10.59
N GLU A 112 -11.62 -2.69 -10.53
CA GLU A 112 -13.07 -2.65 -10.59
C GLU A 112 -13.69 -3.14 -9.28
N ARG A 113 -14.80 -2.50 -8.92
CA ARG A 113 -15.57 -2.91 -7.76
C ARG A 113 -16.68 -3.88 -8.17
N SER A 114 -16.65 -5.08 -7.62
CA SER A 114 -17.67 -6.08 -7.84
C SER A 114 -18.96 -5.82 -7.05
N THR A 115 -20.03 -6.49 -7.41
CA THR A 115 -21.35 -6.34 -6.75
C THR A 115 -21.35 -6.80 -5.30
N ASP A 116 -20.45 -7.70 -4.91
CA ASP A 116 -20.25 -8.15 -3.53
C ASP A 116 -19.38 -7.18 -2.71
N GLY A 117 -18.95 -6.07 -3.32
CA GLY A 117 -18.23 -5.00 -2.64
C GLY A 117 -16.73 -5.20 -2.54
N LYS A 118 -16.14 -6.09 -3.33
CA LYS A 118 -14.70 -6.31 -3.38
C LYS A 118 -14.09 -5.59 -4.57
N TRP A 119 -12.88 -5.11 -4.36
CA TRP A 119 -12.06 -4.54 -5.41
C TRP A 119 -11.11 -5.60 -5.98
N SER A 120 -11.02 -5.66 -7.28
CA SER A 120 -10.17 -6.63 -7.99
C SER A 120 -9.68 -6.09 -9.32
N LYS A 121 -8.54 -6.60 -9.75
CA LYS A 121 -7.98 -6.28 -11.08
C LYS A 121 -8.70 -7.13 -12.15
N PRO A 122 -9.22 -6.53 -13.23
CA PRO A 122 -9.82 -7.29 -14.32
C PRO A 122 -8.80 -8.11 -15.12
N GLY A 123 -7.52 -7.83 -14.95
CA GLY A 123 -6.44 -8.50 -15.66
C GLY A 123 -5.09 -8.37 -14.96
N ARG A 124 -4.00 -8.28 -15.73
CA ARG A 124 -2.62 -8.24 -15.22
C ARG A 124 -2.02 -6.83 -15.17
N GLY A 125 -2.82 -5.80 -15.33
CA GLY A 125 -2.37 -4.41 -15.26
C GLY A 125 -1.86 -4.03 -13.88
N ALA A 126 -1.07 -2.97 -13.83
CA ALA A 126 -0.60 -2.36 -12.60
C ALA A 126 -1.74 -1.56 -11.94
N ASN A 127 -1.73 -1.47 -10.61
CA ASN A 127 -2.67 -0.71 -9.79
C ASN A 127 -1.97 0.04 -8.66
N GLU A 128 -0.66 0.19 -8.76
CA GLU A 128 0.17 0.73 -7.68
C GLU A 128 -0.25 2.15 -7.29
N ALA A 129 -0.65 2.99 -8.26
CA ALA A 129 -1.13 4.34 -7.99
C ALA A 129 -2.36 4.34 -7.07
N PHE A 130 -3.29 3.40 -7.28
CA PHE A 130 -4.47 3.29 -6.43
C PHE A 130 -4.12 2.82 -5.02
N ASP A 131 -3.27 1.80 -4.89
CA ASP A 131 -2.83 1.30 -3.59
C ASP A 131 -2.02 2.34 -2.81
N LEU A 132 -1.17 3.14 -3.49
CA LEU A 132 -0.44 4.25 -2.87
C LEU A 132 -1.40 5.33 -2.34
N LEU A 133 -2.46 5.66 -3.06
CA LEU A 133 -3.46 6.62 -2.62
C LEU A 133 -4.25 6.10 -1.40
N VAL A 134 -4.58 4.80 -1.40
CA VAL A 134 -5.18 4.12 -0.24
C VAL A 134 -4.27 4.19 0.98
N TYR A 135 -2.97 3.98 0.81
CA TYR A 135 -2.01 4.08 1.91
C TYR A 135 -1.84 5.52 2.40
N ALA A 136 -1.91 6.50 1.51
CA ALA A 136 -1.90 7.91 1.90
C ALA A 136 -3.14 8.28 2.73
N ASP A 137 -4.33 7.87 2.33
CA ASP A 137 -5.57 8.07 3.09
C ASP A 137 -5.51 7.36 4.45
N ALA A 138 -5.01 6.13 4.50
CA ALA A 138 -4.81 5.39 5.74
C ALA A 138 -3.85 6.13 6.70
N LEU A 139 -2.76 6.71 6.20
CA LEU A 139 -1.88 7.55 7.02
C LEU A 139 -2.59 8.80 7.52
N ALA A 140 -3.37 9.47 6.69
CA ALA A 140 -4.15 10.64 7.07
C ALA A 140 -5.13 10.31 8.22
N ILE A 141 -5.82 9.18 8.15
CA ILE A 141 -6.69 8.67 9.21
C ILE A 141 -5.90 8.40 10.49
N LEU A 142 -4.77 7.70 10.40
CA LEU A 142 -3.92 7.37 11.56
C LEU A 142 -3.37 8.61 12.27
N HIS A 143 -3.04 9.65 11.50
CA HIS A 143 -2.58 10.94 12.03
C HIS A 143 -3.72 11.86 12.46
N GLY A 144 -4.97 11.45 12.29
CA GLY A 144 -6.13 12.20 12.75
C GLY A 144 -6.42 13.46 11.93
N TYR A 145 -6.01 13.50 10.66
CA TYR A 145 -6.27 14.66 9.78
C TYR A 145 -7.75 14.96 9.63
N GLU A 146 -8.61 13.94 9.73
CA GLU A 146 -10.07 14.11 9.73
C GLU A 146 -10.61 14.87 10.96
N LYS A 147 -9.83 14.94 12.04
CA LYS A 147 -10.20 15.61 13.28
C LYS A 147 -9.74 17.06 13.33
N ILE A 148 -9.00 17.51 12.32
CA ILE A 148 -8.54 18.89 12.25
C ILE A 148 -9.73 19.82 12.11
N LYS A 149 -9.85 20.77 13.02
CA LYS A 149 -10.80 21.86 12.93
C LYS A 149 -10.22 22.92 12.01
N TRP A 150 -10.54 22.86 10.73
CA TRP A 150 -9.96 23.75 9.71
C TRP A 150 -10.11 25.25 9.96
N PRO A 151 -11.17 25.75 10.63
CA PRO A 151 -11.25 27.16 11.03
C PRO A 151 -10.16 27.55 12.06
N ASP A 152 -9.64 26.57 12.81
CA ASP A 152 -8.54 26.73 13.78
C ASP A 152 -7.46 25.66 13.47
N ALA A 153 -6.98 25.68 12.25
CA ALA A 153 -6.00 24.71 11.77
C ALA A 153 -4.65 24.90 12.49
N PRO A 154 -3.92 23.81 12.77
CA PRO A 154 -2.56 23.90 13.30
C PRO A 154 -1.66 24.67 12.32
N GLU A 155 -0.62 25.32 12.84
CA GLU A 155 0.26 26.22 12.10
C GLU A 155 0.78 25.61 10.78
N TRP A 156 1.22 24.35 10.81
CA TRP A 156 1.73 23.64 9.63
C TRP A 156 0.67 23.41 8.54
N ALA A 157 -0.63 23.52 8.85
CA ALA A 157 -1.74 23.34 7.92
C ALA A 157 -2.40 24.66 7.51
N ARG A 158 -1.91 25.79 7.99
CA ARG A 158 -2.42 27.11 7.61
C ARG A 158 -1.92 27.50 6.23
N ARG A 159 -2.79 28.12 5.45
CA ARG A 159 -2.48 28.52 4.07
C ARG A 159 -1.30 29.50 3.99
N GLU A 160 -1.20 30.41 4.94
CA GLU A 160 -0.15 31.41 5.03
C GLU A 160 1.22 30.75 5.15
N THR A 161 1.35 29.79 6.06
CA THR A 161 2.58 29.01 6.28
C THR A 161 2.96 28.19 5.03
N TRP A 162 1.96 27.72 4.28
CA TRP A 162 2.18 27.01 3.02
C TRP A 162 2.76 27.90 1.94
N LEU A 163 2.25 29.14 1.81
CA LEU A 163 2.72 30.10 0.83
C LEU A 163 4.12 30.60 1.14
N GLU A 164 4.45 30.82 2.39
CA GLU A 164 5.79 31.20 2.83
C GLU A 164 6.85 30.11 2.58
N ASN A 165 6.46 28.83 2.75
CA ASN A 165 7.31 27.67 2.49
C ASN A 165 7.24 27.15 1.06
N ALA A 166 6.28 27.62 0.27
CA ALA A 166 6.04 27.22 -1.11
C ALA A 166 6.58 28.20 -2.14
N THR A 167 7.45 29.15 -1.74
CA THR A 167 8.34 29.76 -2.71
C THR A 167 9.48 28.79 -3.01
N PRO A 168 9.32 27.88 -3.97
CA PRO A 168 10.49 27.31 -4.58
C PRO A 168 11.16 28.48 -5.28
N GLU A 169 12.43 28.73 -5.03
CA GLU A 169 13.25 29.20 -6.14
C GLU A 169 12.75 28.45 -7.37
N ALA A 170 12.41 29.17 -8.42
CA ALA A 170 11.88 28.58 -9.66
C ALA A 170 12.95 27.65 -10.26
N GLY A 171 13.16 26.53 -9.61
CA GLY A 171 13.84 25.38 -10.15
C GLY A 171 12.88 24.80 -11.18
N GLU A 172 13.34 24.77 -12.42
CA GLU A 172 12.68 24.17 -13.55
C GLU A 172 11.92 22.92 -13.11
N ALA A 173 10.64 22.83 -13.46
CA ALA A 173 9.86 21.62 -13.29
C ALA A 173 10.72 20.44 -13.78
N PRO A 174 10.87 19.36 -13.00
CA PRO A 174 11.70 18.25 -13.41
C PRO A 174 11.28 17.82 -14.81
N SER A 175 12.14 18.09 -15.77
CA SER A 175 11.93 17.73 -17.15
C SER A 175 11.78 16.22 -17.19
N GLN A 176 10.56 15.75 -17.40
CA GLN A 176 10.16 14.38 -17.64
C GLN A 176 10.57 13.40 -16.54
N ILE A 177 9.59 13.00 -15.74
CA ILE A 177 9.71 11.72 -15.02
C ILE A 177 9.89 10.66 -16.11
N PRO A 178 11.01 9.90 -16.08
CA PRO A 178 11.20 8.84 -17.07
C PRO A 178 10.00 7.89 -16.99
N GLU A 179 9.36 7.62 -18.10
CA GLU A 179 8.38 6.54 -18.17
C GLU A 179 8.99 5.30 -17.51
N PRO A 180 8.25 4.58 -16.67
CA PRO A 180 8.73 3.35 -16.08
C PRO A 180 9.22 2.47 -17.22
N ALA A 181 10.48 2.05 -17.17
CA ALA A 181 11.07 1.21 -18.20
C ALA A 181 10.13 0.04 -18.43
N PRO A 182 9.79 -0.29 -19.69
CA PRO A 182 8.85 -1.37 -19.98
C PRO A 182 9.34 -2.61 -19.23
N THR A 183 8.51 -3.14 -18.36
CA THR A 183 8.79 -4.34 -17.59
C THR A 183 9.17 -5.40 -18.60
N LYS A 184 10.45 -5.73 -18.69
CA LYS A 184 10.93 -6.80 -19.56
C LYS A 184 10.10 -8.02 -19.18
N ASN A 185 9.20 -8.42 -20.08
CA ASN A 185 8.47 -9.67 -20.00
C ASN A 185 9.50 -10.76 -19.71
N ARG A 186 9.65 -11.12 -18.45
CA ARG A 186 10.46 -12.24 -18.04
C ARG A 186 9.75 -13.45 -18.63
N LYS A 187 10.18 -13.86 -19.85
CA LYS A 187 9.71 -15.09 -20.46
C LYS A 187 9.82 -16.14 -19.39
N ARG A 188 8.67 -16.64 -18.90
CA ARG A 188 8.65 -17.83 -18.07
C ARG A 188 9.44 -18.86 -18.83
N LYS A 189 10.58 -19.29 -18.28
CA LYS A 189 11.22 -20.52 -18.72
C LYS A 189 10.14 -21.59 -18.55
N ASN A 190 9.76 -22.20 -19.65
CA ASN A 190 8.92 -23.40 -19.59
C ASN A 190 9.58 -24.34 -18.56
N PRO A 191 8.78 -25.00 -17.70
CA PRO A 191 9.35 -26.01 -16.83
C PRO A 191 10.08 -27.00 -17.75
N VAL A 192 11.36 -27.15 -17.51
CA VAL A 192 12.14 -28.23 -18.12
C VAL A 192 11.42 -29.51 -17.68
N THR A 193 10.88 -30.22 -18.66
CA THR A 193 10.39 -31.60 -18.45
C THR A 193 11.63 -32.42 -18.13
N ASP A 194 11.92 -32.57 -16.85
CA ASP A 194 12.97 -33.45 -16.36
C ASP A 194 12.44 -34.88 -16.48
N GLU A 195 12.84 -35.57 -17.56
CA GLU A 195 12.51 -36.98 -17.82
C GLU A 195 13.14 -37.94 -16.80
N THR A 196 13.79 -37.43 -15.77
CA THR A 196 14.49 -38.23 -14.76
C THR A 196 13.83 -38.23 -13.38
N ASN A 197 12.56 -37.86 -13.28
CA ASN A 197 11.83 -37.91 -12.01
C ASN A 197 11.31 -39.35 -11.74
N PRO A 198 11.91 -40.12 -10.82
CA PRO A 198 11.53 -41.50 -10.59
C PRO A 198 10.15 -41.70 -9.93
N TRP A 199 9.40 -40.62 -9.66
CA TRP A 199 8.09 -40.66 -9.01
C TRP A 199 6.91 -40.60 -9.97
N THR A 200 7.15 -40.60 -11.29
CA THR A 200 6.06 -40.52 -12.30
C THR A 200 5.70 -41.85 -12.95
N THR A 201 6.30 -42.96 -12.49
CA THR A 201 5.95 -44.31 -13.00
C THR A 201 5.40 -45.17 -11.86
N SER A 202 4.10 -45.24 -11.73
CA SER A 202 3.40 -46.53 -11.61
C SER A 202 1.89 -46.30 -11.49
N GLY A 203 1.19 -46.67 -12.54
CA GLY A 203 -0.20 -47.00 -12.47
C GLY A 203 -0.42 -48.20 -11.58
N GLY A 204 -1.39 -48.14 -10.71
CA GLY A 204 -1.87 -49.22 -9.89
C GLY A 204 -3.35 -48.98 -9.68
N GLY A 205 -4.17 -49.68 -10.47
CA GLY A 205 -5.62 -49.71 -10.30
C GLY A 205 -5.97 -50.39 -8.98
N TRP A 206 -7.03 -49.90 -8.37
CA TRP A 206 -7.74 -50.64 -7.32
C TRP A 206 -9.16 -50.87 -7.79
N LEU A 207 -9.55 -52.12 -7.78
CA LEU A 207 -10.90 -52.63 -7.92
C LEU A 207 -11.82 -52.14 -6.83
#